data_81f3bdc8446ca99139e9becae8c78184
#
_entry.id   81f3bdc8446ca99139e9becae8c78184
#
_cell.length_a   1.000
_cell.length_b   1.000
_cell.length_c   1.000
_cell.angle_alpha   90.00
_cell.angle_beta   90.00
_cell.angle_gamma   90.00
#
_symmetry.space_group_name_H-M   'P 1'
#
loop_
_entity.id
_entity.type
_entity.pdbx_description
1 polymer ?
#
loop_
_entity_poly.entity_id
_entity_poly.type
_entity_poly.pdbx_seq_one_letter_code
_entity_poly.pdbx_strand_id
1 'polypeptide(L)'
;MSKKIAFFDIDGTMVNVPNGLLHPTKETIRVLNEFKKQGNYIVVATARGAAPESIKDIDFNGYICNDGHYIVFNNEILVDDIFTCDEIQRQIDTYLKFDGRFMFGGHVDTWNSFLDDSLVIEHRQMFSGTSERPIGIIEEFKASDVEAVSCCVLFDSIEKLEACYDELKDSFTIVPYRTGLIEWMCIVKGLLKGLLASIYIKN
;
A
#
# COMPACT_ATOMS: atom_id res chain seq x y z
N MET A 1 25.67 -21.97 -11.10
CA MET A 1 25.65 -20.52 -10.91
C MET A 1 24.73 -20.21 -9.74
N SER A 2 25.04 -19.23 -8.89
CA SER A 2 24.15 -18.81 -7.81
C SER A 2 22.88 -18.17 -8.39
N LYS A 3 21.71 -18.53 -7.84
CA LYS A 3 20.44 -17.89 -8.20
C LYS A 3 20.47 -16.42 -7.79
N LYS A 4 19.89 -15.55 -8.58
CA LYS A 4 19.76 -14.12 -8.31
C LYS A 4 18.29 -13.79 -8.05
N ILE A 5 18.04 -12.75 -7.24
CA ILE A 5 16.72 -12.17 -7.04
C ILE A 5 16.78 -10.72 -7.54
N ALA A 6 15.84 -10.34 -8.36
CA ALA A 6 15.67 -8.98 -8.82
C ALA A 6 14.33 -8.42 -8.30
N PHE A 7 14.37 -7.25 -7.67
CA PHE A 7 13.21 -6.54 -7.15
C PHE A 7 12.85 -5.41 -8.10
N PHE A 8 11.56 -5.26 -8.38
CA PHE A 8 11.03 -4.25 -9.28
C PHE A 8 9.92 -3.46 -8.60
N ASP A 9 10.10 -2.15 -8.57
CA ASP A 9 9.01 -1.23 -8.27
C ASP A 9 8.07 -1.12 -9.46
N ILE A 10 6.84 -0.71 -9.22
CA ILE A 10 5.78 -0.61 -10.24
C ILE A 10 5.70 0.82 -10.78
N ASP A 11 5.42 1.78 -9.90
CA ASP A 11 5.07 3.14 -10.27
C ASP A 11 6.31 3.96 -10.65
N GLY A 12 6.34 4.44 -11.91
CA GLY A 12 7.52 5.12 -12.46
C GLY A 12 8.63 4.18 -12.93
N THR A 13 8.50 2.86 -12.70
CA THR A 13 9.48 1.83 -13.10
C THR A 13 8.93 0.90 -14.19
N MET A 14 7.90 0.12 -13.89
CA MET A 14 7.26 -0.77 -14.87
C MET A 14 6.09 -0.11 -15.59
N VAL A 15 5.39 0.78 -14.91
CA VAL A 15 4.31 1.62 -15.45
C VAL A 15 4.59 3.08 -15.13
N ASN A 16 4.12 3.98 -16.00
CA ASN A 16 4.25 5.43 -15.79
C ASN A 16 2.98 6.11 -16.34
N VAL A 17 1.91 6.05 -15.57
CA VAL A 17 0.58 6.55 -15.93
C VAL A 17 0.60 8.01 -16.37
N PRO A 18 1.30 8.95 -15.70
CA PRO A 18 1.40 10.34 -16.13
C PRO A 18 1.99 10.51 -17.55
N ASN A 19 2.84 9.57 -17.98
CA ASN A 19 3.47 9.59 -19.31
C ASN A 19 2.80 8.61 -20.29
N GLY A 20 1.62 8.07 -19.96
CA GLY A 20 0.85 7.18 -20.82
C GLY A 20 1.34 5.74 -20.92
N LEU A 21 2.34 5.35 -20.10
CA LEU A 21 2.79 3.97 -20.00
C LEU A 21 1.93 3.22 -18.98
N LEU A 22 0.80 2.69 -19.43
CA LEU A 22 -0.18 2.00 -18.56
C LEU A 22 0.19 0.54 -18.25
N HIS A 23 1.00 -0.08 -19.12
CA HIS A 23 1.44 -1.47 -19.00
C HIS A 23 2.95 -1.58 -19.27
N PRO A 24 3.65 -2.57 -18.70
CA PRO A 24 5.03 -2.86 -19.07
C PRO A 24 5.17 -3.10 -20.58
N THR A 25 6.28 -2.67 -21.16
CA THR A 25 6.52 -2.90 -22.58
C THR A 25 6.68 -4.40 -22.88
N LYS A 26 6.39 -4.82 -24.11
CA LYS A 26 6.62 -6.20 -24.56
C LYS A 26 8.08 -6.63 -24.33
N GLU A 27 9.03 -5.71 -24.50
CA GLU A 27 10.44 -5.97 -24.28
C GLU A 27 10.75 -6.18 -22.80
N THR A 28 10.17 -5.39 -21.90
CA THR A 28 10.26 -5.59 -20.45
C THR A 28 9.77 -6.97 -20.06
N ILE A 29 8.57 -7.36 -20.52
CA ILE A 29 7.99 -8.68 -20.24
C ILE A 29 8.91 -9.79 -20.76
N ARG A 30 9.45 -9.67 -21.99
CA ARG A 30 10.35 -10.64 -22.58
C ARG A 30 11.62 -10.83 -21.74
N VAL A 31 12.27 -9.73 -21.37
CA VAL A 31 13.54 -9.76 -20.60
C VAL A 31 13.33 -10.36 -19.22
N LEU A 32 12.25 -10.00 -18.52
CA LEU A 32 11.93 -10.55 -17.20
C LEU A 32 11.67 -12.07 -17.26
N ASN A 33 10.91 -12.51 -18.26
CA ASN A 33 10.66 -13.94 -18.47
C ASN A 33 11.94 -14.72 -18.82
N GLU A 34 12.85 -14.12 -19.59
CA GLU A 34 14.15 -14.74 -19.87
C GLU A 34 15.04 -14.84 -18.63
N PHE A 35 15.08 -13.80 -17.81
CA PHE A 35 15.81 -13.80 -16.55
C PHE A 35 15.30 -14.90 -15.61
N LYS A 36 13.97 -15.08 -15.53
CA LYS A 36 13.35 -16.16 -14.77
C LYS A 36 13.70 -17.55 -15.32
N LYS A 37 13.67 -17.73 -16.65
CA LYS A 37 14.04 -19.01 -17.30
C LYS A 37 15.49 -19.44 -17.02
N GLN A 38 16.37 -18.50 -16.69
CA GLN A 38 17.74 -18.78 -16.24
C GLN A 38 17.83 -19.31 -14.79
N GLY A 39 16.69 -19.52 -14.13
CA GLY A 39 16.59 -20.01 -12.76
C GLY A 39 16.65 -18.90 -11.69
N ASN A 40 16.57 -17.65 -12.09
CA ASN A 40 16.54 -16.49 -11.18
C ASN A 40 15.11 -16.19 -10.71
N TYR A 41 14.99 -15.35 -9.72
CA TYR A 41 13.72 -14.89 -9.15
C TYR A 41 13.46 -13.43 -9.50
N ILE A 42 12.19 -13.13 -9.81
CA ILE A 42 11.70 -11.77 -10.00
C ILE A 42 10.60 -11.47 -8.97
N VAL A 43 10.71 -10.35 -8.27
CA VAL A 43 9.83 -9.98 -7.16
C VAL A 43 9.39 -8.53 -7.34
N VAL A 44 8.11 -8.27 -7.14
CA VAL A 44 7.57 -6.91 -7.05
C VAL A 44 7.83 -6.35 -5.67
N ALA A 45 8.17 -5.06 -5.57
CA ALA A 45 8.24 -4.32 -4.31
C ALA A 45 7.53 -2.97 -4.49
N THR A 46 6.40 -2.79 -3.82
CA THR A 46 5.51 -1.64 -4.03
C THR A 46 4.86 -1.18 -2.72
N ALA A 47 4.58 0.12 -2.62
CA ALA A 47 3.73 0.68 -1.57
C ALA A 47 2.24 0.32 -1.75
N ARG A 48 1.84 -0.16 -2.94
CA ARG A 48 0.44 -0.57 -3.19
C ARG A 48 0.05 -1.76 -2.33
N GLY A 49 -1.24 -1.83 -1.95
CA GLY A 49 -1.82 -2.95 -1.20
C GLY A 49 -1.82 -4.28 -1.95
N ALA A 50 -1.78 -4.22 -3.29
CA ALA A 50 -1.75 -5.37 -4.17
C ALA A 50 -1.12 -5.04 -5.52
N ALA A 51 -0.65 -6.09 -6.22
CA ALA A 51 -0.17 -5.96 -7.58
C ALA A 51 -1.31 -5.55 -8.53
N PRO A 52 -1.13 -4.52 -9.37
CA PRO A 52 -2.16 -4.08 -10.31
C PRO A 52 -2.32 -5.07 -11.47
N GLU A 53 -3.48 -5.01 -12.09
CA GLU A 53 -3.82 -5.84 -13.26
C GLU A 53 -2.86 -5.61 -14.44
N SER A 54 -2.29 -4.40 -14.54
CA SER A 54 -1.36 -4.02 -15.62
C SER A 54 -0.09 -4.87 -15.72
N ILE A 55 0.30 -5.58 -14.64
CA ILE A 55 1.49 -6.44 -14.63
C ILE A 55 1.17 -7.93 -14.59
N LYS A 56 -0.08 -8.33 -14.75
CA LYS A 56 -0.54 -9.73 -14.65
C LYS A 56 0.13 -10.69 -15.64
N ASP A 57 0.57 -10.18 -16.79
CA ASP A 57 1.24 -10.98 -17.83
C ASP A 57 2.69 -11.35 -17.47
N ILE A 58 3.19 -10.87 -16.33
CA ILE A 58 4.51 -11.23 -15.81
C ILE A 58 4.32 -12.20 -14.65
N ASP A 59 4.87 -13.39 -14.80
CA ASP A 59 4.82 -14.44 -13.79
C ASP A 59 5.87 -14.17 -12.70
N PHE A 60 5.58 -13.26 -11.76
CA PHE A 60 6.44 -12.97 -10.63
C PHE A 60 6.53 -14.14 -9.65
N ASN A 61 7.70 -14.32 -9.03
CA ASN A 61 7.90 -15.29 -7.95
C ASN A 61 7.32 -14.79 -6.61
N GLY A 62 7.17 -13.48 -6.45
CA GLY A 62 6.66 -12.92 -5.22
C GLY A 62 6.31 -11.45 -5.31
N TYR A 63 5.65 -11.01 -4.26
CA TYR A 63 5.16 -9.64 -4.11
C TYR A 63 5.46 -9.15 -2.69
N ILE A 64 6.08 -8.00 -2.59
CA ILE A 64 6.22 -7.21 -1.38
C ILE A 64 5.31 -6.01 -1.54
N CYS A 65 4.20 -6.01 -0.83
CA CYS A 65 3.17 -4.98 -0.88
C CYS A 65 3.10 -4.19 0.43
N ASN A 66 2.44 -3.04 0.42
CA ASN A 66 2.28 -2.17 1.59
C ASN A 66 3.61 -1.94 2.33
N ASP A 67 4.65 -1.53 1.60
CA ASP A 67 5.96 -1.24 2.17
C ASP A 67 6.56 -2.39 3.01
N GLY A 68 6.20 -3.64 2.69
CA GLY A 68 6.70 -4.83 3.34
C GLY A 68 5.78 -5.45 4.40
N HIS A 69 4.58 -4.91 4.62
CA HIS A 69 3.62 -5.46 5.58
C HIS A 69 2.81 -6.64 5.03
N TYR A 70 2.86 -6.86 3.71
CA TYR A 70 2.35 -8.07 3.08
C TYR A 70 3.37 -8.64 2.10
N ILE A 71 3.84 -9.85 2.36
CA ILE A 71 4.85 -10.50 1.53
C ILE A 71 4.38 -11.89 1.15
N VAL A 72 4.34 -12.14 -0.16
CA VAL A 72 4.08 -13.46 -0.74
C VAL A 72 5.27 -13.87 -1.58
N PHE A 73 5.73 -15.11 -1.45
CA PHE A 73 6.80 -15.67 -2.28
C PHE A 73 6.48 -17.11 -2.63
N ASN A 74 6.53 -17.48 -3.93
CA ASN A 74 6.15 -18.81 -4.45
C ASN A 74 4.79 -19.29 -3.93
N ASN A 75 3.80 -18.40 -3.86
CA ASN A 75 2.45 -18.65 -3.35
C ASN A 75 2.36 -18.92 -1.83
N GLU A 76 3.43 -18.70 -1.09
CA GLU A 76 3.43 -18.77 0.36
C GLU A 76 3.40 -17.36 0.95
N ILE A 77 2.48 -17.10 1.90
CA ILE A 77 2.44 -15.85 2.64
C ILE A 77 3.53 -15.90 3.71
N LEU A 78 4.53 -15.05 3.56
CA LEU A 78 5.65 -14.93 4.50
C LEU A 78 5.40 -13.88 5.58
N VAL A 79 4.66 -12.83 5.23
CA VAL A 79 4.28 -11.74 6.13
C VAL A 79 2.86 -11.33 5.82
N ASP A 80 2.06 -11.18 6.87
CA ASP A 80 0.73 -10.58 6.87
C ASP A 80 0.57 -9.80 8.18
N ASP A 81 1.05 -8.55 8.16
CA ASP A 81 1.15 -7.71 9.35
C ASP A 81 0.00 -6.70 9.41
N ILE A 82 -1.21 -7.21 9.65
CA ILE A 82 -2.41 -6.39 9.79
C ILE A 82 -2.42 -5.65 11.14
N PHE A 83 -3.10 -4.51 11.20
CA PHE A 83 -3.37 -3.82 12.46
C PHE A 83 -4.23 -4.68 13.38
N THR A 84 -3.97 -4.60 14.66
CA THR A 84 -4.85 -5.21 15.67
C THR A 84 -6.14 -4.39 15.82
N CYS A 85 -7.20 -5.00 16.36
CA CYS A 85 -8.47 -4.30 16.63
C CYS A 85 -8.25 -3.05 17.53
N ASP A 86 -7.39 -3.13 18.53
CA ASP A 86 -7.08 -2.00 19.43
C ASP A 86 -6.33 -0.88 18.68
N GLU A 87 -5.41 -1.23 17.77
CA GLU A 87 -4.72 -0.25 16.92
C GLU A 87 -5.69 0.45 15.96
N ILE A 88 -6.62 -0.29 15.36
CA ILE A 88 -7.69 0.28 14.51
C ILE A 88 -8.60 1.19 15.34
N GLN A 89 -9.09 0.75 16.49
CA GLN A 89 -9.97 1.55 17.33
C GLN A 89 -9.29 2.85 17.76
N ARG A 90 -8.04 2.77 18.20
CA ARG A 90 -7.26 3.96 18.57
C ARG A 90 -7.11 4.94 17.40
N GLN A 91 -6.86 4.44 16.21
CA GLN A 91 -6.78 5.26 15.01
C GLN A 91 -8.12 5.94 14.74
N ILE A 92 -9.23 5.20 14.74
CA ILE A 92 -10.58 5.74 14.51
C ILE A 92 -10.89 6.85 15.53
N ASP A 93 -10.69 6.60 16.81
CA ASP A 93 -10.97 7.57 17.88
C ASP A 93 -10.16 8.85 17.70
N THR A 94 -8.87 8.71 17.33
CA THR A 94 -8.00 9.86 17.10
C THR A 94 -8.41 10.63 15.84
N TYR A 95 -8.74 9.93 14.73
CA TYR A 95 -9.18 10.61 13.51
C TYR A 95 -10.47 11.40 13.71
N LEU A 96 -11.46 10.80 14.37
CA LEU A 96 -12.73 11.49 14.68
C LEU A 96 -12.55 12.69 15.59
N LYS A 97 -11.60 12.64 16.54
CA LYS A 97 -11.26 13.76 17.42
C LYS A 97 -10.77 14.99 16.64
N PHE A 98 -10.09 14.78 15.51
CA PHE A 98 -9.52 15.84 14.67
C PHE A 98 -10.28 16.02 13.34
N ASP A 99 -11.53 15.57 13.25
CA ASP A 99 -12.36 15.63 12.04
C ASP A 99 -11.67 15.00 10.80
N GLY A 100 -10.93 13.91 10.98
CA GLY A 100 -10.28 13.19 9.91
C GLY A 100 -11.26 12.30 9.14
N ARG A 101 -11.10 12.22 7.81
CA ARG A 101 -11.78 11.27 6.93
C ARG A 101 -10.79 10.18 6.61
N PHE A 102 -11.12 8.93 6.90
CA PHE A 102 -10.14 7.85 6.85
C PHE A 102 -10.59 6.69 5.97
N MET A 103 -9.58 6.04 5.41
CA MET A 103 -9.72 4.89 4.53
C MET A 103 -8.67 3.86 4.95
N PHE A 104 -9.12 2.75 5.53
CA PHE A 104 -8.27 1.62 5.85
C PHE A 104 -8.08 0.74 4.61
N GLY A 105 -6.85 0.38 4.31
CA GLY A 105 -6.48 -0.44 3.17
C GLY A 105 -6.04 -1.84 3.59
N GLY A 106 -6.75 -2.85 3.11
CA GLY A 106 -6.38 -4.26 3.20
C GLY A 106 -5.91 -4.82 1.86
N HIS A 107 -5.74 -6.14 1.80
CA HIS A 107 -5.31 -6.82 0.56
C HIS A 107 -6.47 -7.05 -0.41
N VAL A 108 -7.69 -7.19 0.10
CA VAL A 108 -8.91 -7.50 -0.67
C VAL A 108 -9.91 -6.36 -0.59
N ASP A 109 -10.13 -5.83 0.60
CA ASP A 109 -11.14 -4.82 0.87
C ASP A 109 -10.52 -3.51 1.37
N THR A 110 -11.30 -2.44 1.26
CA THR A 110 -11.03 -1.15 1.89
C THR A 110 -12.24 -0.74 2.74
N TRP A 111 -11.96 -0.17 3.90
CA TRP A 111 -12.97 0.35 4.83
C TRP A 111 -12.89 1.86 4.82
N ASN A 112 -13.90 2.49 4.27
CA ASN A 112 -13.91 3.91 3.98
C ASN A 112 -14.97 4.63 4.81
N SER A 113 -14.60 5.71 5.49
CA SER A 113 -15.54 6.61 6.12
C SER A 113 -15.85 7.80 5.21
N PHE A 114 -17.04 8.38 5.37
CA PHE A 114 -17.41 9.67 4.76
C PHE A 114 -17.28 9.69 3.23
N LEU A 115 -17.77 8.67 2.52
CA LEU A 115 -17.63 8.56 1.06
C LEU A 115 -18.22 9.75 0.28
N ASP A 116 -19.23 10.42 0.84
CA ASP A 116 -19.88 11.59 0.25
C ASP A 116 -19.17 12.91 0.60
N ASP A 117 -18.13 12.88 1.42
CA ASP A 117 -17.35 14.07 1.78
C ASP A 117 -16.50 14.55 0.58
N SER A 118 -16.48 15.85 0.36
CA SER A 118 -15.78 16.46 -0.77
C SER A 118 -14.28 16.17 -0.79
N LEU A 119 -13.62 16.12 0.38
CA LEU A 119 -12.19 15.78 0.47
C LEU A 119 -11.93 14.34 0.04
N VAL A 120 -12.80 13.40 0.44
CA VAL A 120 -12.69 11.99 0.04
C VAL A 120 -12.90 11.84 -1.46
N ILE A 121 -13.90 12.53 -2.02
CA ILE A 121 -14.18 12.52 -3.46
C ILE A 121 -12.99 13.07 -4.25
N GLU A 122 -12.45 14.22 -3.84
CA GLU A 122 -11.30 14.86 -4.49
C GLU A 122 -10.05 13.97 -4.41
N HIS A 123 -9.73 13.44 -3.24
CA HIS A 123 -8.60 12.53 -3.07
C HIS A 123 -8.73 11.29 -3.97
N ARG A 124 -9.90 10.67 -4.04
CA ARG A 124 -10.13 9.51 -4.92
C ARG A 124 -9.96 9.86 -6.40
N GLN A 125 -10.36 11.07 -6.80
CA GLN A 125 -10.16 11.55 -8.18
C GLN A 125 -8.69 11.74 -8.53
N MET A 126 -7.85 12.20 -7.59
CA MET A 126 -6.40 12.33 -7.79
C MET A 126 -5.72 10.99 -8.11
N PHE A 127 -6.25 9.90 -7.57
CA PHE A 127 -5.73 8.55 -7.78
C PHE A 127 -6.57 7.72 -8.76
N SER A 128 -7.60 8.31 -9.39
CA SER A 128 -8.39 7.63 -10.42
C SER A 128 -7.51 7.26 -11.60
N GLY A 129 -7.61 6.02 -12.07
CA GLY A 129 -6.77 5.47 -13.14
C GLY A 129 -5.43 4.86 -12.68
N THR A 130 -5.06 4.99 -11.40
CA THR A 130 -3.86 4.33 -10.86
C THR A 130 -4.16 3.00 -10.17
N SER A 131 -5.42 2.80 -9.75
CA SER A 131 -5.90 1.58 -9.10
C SER A 131 -6.83 0.84 -10.05
N GLU A 132 -6.38 -0.27 -10.60
CA GLU A 132 -7.12 -1.09 -11.56
C GLU A 132 -7.77 -2.31 -10.90
N ARG A 133 -7.61 -2.51 -9.60
CA ARG A 133 -8.26 -3.59 -8.88
C ARG A 133 -9.60 -3.12 -8.33
N PRO A 134 -10.69 -3.80 -8.63
CA PRO A 134 -11.92 -3.63 -7.87
C PRO A 134 -11.66 -4.19 -6.46
N ILE A 135 -11.31 -3.31 -5.54
CA ILE A 135 -11.26 -3.61 -4.12
C ILE A 135 -12.67 -3.33 -3.59
N GLY A 136 -13.23 -4.25 -2.80
CA GLY A 136 -14.50 -4.03 -2.12
C GLY A 136 -14.41 -2.78 -1.24
N ILE A 137 -15.45 -1.94 -1.28
CA ILE A 137 -15.56 -0.75 -0.42
C ILE A 137 -16.60 -1.05 0.63
N ILE A 138 -16.20 -0.99 1.90
CA ILE A 138 -17.06 -1.22 3.05
C ILE A 138 -17.21 0.10 3.79
N GLU A 139 -18.45 0.59 3.93
CA GLU A 139 -18.77 1.89 4.52
C GLU A 139 -19.17 1.81 5.98
N GLU A 140 -19.88 0.74 6.35
CA GLU A 140 -20.30 0.51 7.73
C GLU A 140 -19.48 -0.62 8.35
N PHE A 141 -18.63 -0.30 9.32
CA PHE A 141 -17.73 -1.25 9.94
C PHE A 141 -17.42 -0.88 11.40
N LYS A 142 -16.98 -1.87 12.14
CA LYS A 142 -16.37 -1.71 13.46
C LYS A 142 -14.89 -2.02 13.35
N ALA A 143 -14.10 -1.59 14.34
CA ALA A 143 -12.67 -1.89 14.38
C ALA A 143 -12.36 -3.39 14.27
N SER A 144 -13.24 -4.25 14.78
CA SER A 144 -13.14 -5.72 14.69
C SER A 144 -13.32 -6.29 13.29
N ASP A 145 -13.88 -5.51 12.37
CA ASP A 145 -14.22 -5.96 11.01
C ASP A 145 -13.12 -5.58 10.00
N VAL A 146 -12.12 -4.81 10.46
CA VAL A 146 -11.09 -4.21 9.61
C VAL A 146 -9.84 -5.09 9.58
N GLU A 147 -9.53 -5.64 8.42
CA GLU A 147 -8.29 -6.40 8.14
C GLU A 147 -7.35 -5.53 7.28
N ALA A 148 -6.83 -4.46 7.87
CA ALA A 148 -6.01 -3.49 7.16
C ALA A 148 -4.54 -3.52 7.60
N VAL A 149 -3.67 -3.12 6.68
CA VAL A 149 -2.22 -2.96 6.88
C VAL A 149 -1.80 -1.50 6.79
N SER A 150 -2.66 -0.65 6.25
CA SER A 150 -2.41 0.79 6.11
C SER A 150 -3.70 1.58 6.29
N CYS A 151 -3.55 2.87 6.58
CA CYS A 151 -4.66 3.80 6.60
C CYS A 151 -4.22 5.11 5.94
N CYS A 152 -5.11 5.68 5.12
CA CYS A 152 -4.99 7.04 4.63
C CYS A 152 -6.03 7.89 5.36
N VAL A 153 -5.62 9.04 5.90
CA VAL A 153 -6.52 9.98 6.58
C VAL A 153 -6.34 11.38 6.02
N LEU A 154 -7.45 12.05 5.75
CA LEU A 154 -7.55 13.36 5.12
C LEU A 154 -8.05 14.39 6.12
N PHE A 155 -7.52 15.60 6.03
CA PHE A 155 -7.91 16.74 6.86
C PHE A 155 -8.19 17.96 6.00
N ASP A 156 -9.05 18.83 6.50
CA ASP A 156 -9.37 20.12 5.90
C ASP A 156 -8.38 21.24 6.30
N SER A 157 -7.45 20.96 7.22
CA SER A 157 -6.40 21.90 7.61
C SER A 157 -5.13 21.19 8.09
N ILE A 158 -4.00 21.90 7.94
CA ILE A 158 -2.70 21.40 8.37
C ILE A 158 -2.60 21.27 9.88
N GLU A 159 -3.26 22.15 10.63
CA GLU A 159 -3.26 22.16 12.09
C GLU A 159 -3.90 20.87 12.64
N LYS A 160 -4.99 20.41 12.02
CA LYS A 160 -5.64 19.14 12.38
C LYS A 160 -4.77 17.96 12.05
N LEU A 161 -4.11 17.96 10.89
CA LEU A 161 -3.15 16.91 10.50
C LEU A 161 -2.00 16.85 11.52
N GLU A 162 -1.38 17.99 11.85
CA GLU A 162 -0.25 18.04 12.78
C GLU A 162 -0.65 17.58 14.18
N ALA A 163 -1.83 17.96 14.67
CA ALA A 163 -2.34 17.52 15.97
C ALA A 163 -2.61 16.00 16.00
N CYS A 164 -3.18 15.47 14.93
CA CYS A 164 -3.39 14.02 14.80
C CYS A 164 -2.07 13.26 14.69
N TYR A 165 -1.12 13.77 13.89
CA TYR A 165 0.23 13.21 13.76
C TYR A 165 0.93 13.14 15.12
N ASP A 166 0.90 14.23 15.90
CA ASP A 166 1.55 14.29 17.21
C ASP A 166 1.00 13.25 18.20
N GLU A 167 -0.28 12.91 18.10
CA GLU A 167 -0.92 11.91 18.98
C GLU A 167 -0.57 10.47 18.59
N LEU A 168 -0.27 10.22 17.32
CA LEU A 168 -0.06 8.85 16.79
C LEU A 168 1.41 8.50 16.50
N LYS A 169 2.29 9.48 16.32
CA LYS A 169 3.67 9.29 15.82
C LYS A 169 4.54 8.32 16.64
N ASP A 170 4.28 8.19 17.94
CA ASP A 170 5.05 7.29 18.81
C ASP A 170 4.59 5.82 18.71
N SER A 171 3.44 5.58 18.08
CA SER A 171 2.83 4.24 17.97
C SER A 171 2.82 3.69 16.55
N PHE A 172 2.86 4.56 15.54
CA PHE A 172 2.76 4.17 14.14
C PHE A 172 3.86 4.82 13.29
N THR A 173 4.15 4.22 12.16
CA THR A 173 4.94 4.89 11.11
C THR A 173 3.98 5.75 10.28
N ILE A 174 4.22 7.05 10.24
CA ILE A 174 3.34 8.01 9.59
C ILE A 174 4.11 8.80 8.55
N VAL A 175 3.56 8.89 7.35
CA VAL A 175 4.09 9.71 6.25
C VAL A 175 3.08 10.81 5.94
N PRO A 176 3.33 12.07 6.34
CA PRO A 176 2.46 13.19 6.02
C PRO A 176 2.71 13.67 4.59
N TYR A 177 1.63 14.01 3.89
CA TYR A 177 1.63 14.62 2.58
C TYR A 177 0.96 15.99 2.65
N ARG A 178 1.65 17.01 2.14
CA ARG A 178 1.18 18.42 2.16
C ARG A 178 1.10 18.89 0.73
N THR A 179 -0.08 18.85 0.16
CA THR A 179 -0.30 19.22 -1.25
C THR A 179 -0.77 20.65 -1.43
N GLY A 180 -1.21 21.28 -0.33
CA GLY A 180 -1.81 22.63 -0.33
C GLY A 180 -3.26 22.65 -0.82
N LEU A 181 -3.79 21.53 -1.25
CA LEU A 181 -5.20 21.35 -1.64
C LEU A 181 -5.91 20.44 -0.63
N ILE A 182 -5.29 19.30 -0.34
CA ILE A 182 -5.74 18.33 0.65
C ILE A 182 -4.53 17.97 1.51
N GLU A 183 -4.69 18.09 2.82
CA GLU A 183 -3.69 17.64 3.77
C GLU A 183 -4.03 16.21 4.19
N TRP A 184 -3.09 15.28 3.98
CA TRP A 184 -3.32 13.87 4.29
C TRP A 184 -2.07 13.18 4.79
N MET A 185 -2.24 12.04 5.46
CA MET A 185 -1.13 11.19 5.86
C MET A 185 -1.47 9.72 5.66
N CYS A 186 -0.45 8.95 5.30
CA CYS A 186 -0.50 7.50 5.30
C CYS A 186 0.09 6.96 6.60
N ILE A 187 -0.61 6.03 7.22
CA ILE A 187 -0.19 5.35 8.44
C ILE A 187 -0.01 3.88 8.10
N VAL A 188 1.14 3.35 8.45
CA VAL A 188 1.45 1.93 8.36
C VAL A 188 1.88 1.43 9.73
N LYS A 189 1.72 0.16 9.99
CA LYS A 189 2.25 -0.48 11.18
C LYS A 189 3.77 -0.29 11.21
N GLY A 190 4.37 -0.24 12.39
CA GLY A 190 5.80 0.08 12.54
C GLY A 190 6.67 -0.79 11.63
N LEU A 191 7.56 -0.15 10.86
CA LEU A 191 8.46 -0.82 9.92
C LEU A 191 9.21 -1.96 10.62
N LEU A 192 9.03 -3.18 10.15
CA LEU A 192 9.88 -4.32 10.46
C LEU A 192 11.26 -4.11 9.83
N LYS A 193 12.05 -3.20 10.42
CA LYS A 193 13.44 -2.88 9.98
C LYS A 193 14.37 -4.11 9.90
N GLY A 194 13.91 -5.28 10.37
CA GLY A 194 14.72 -6.50 10.40
C GLY A 194 14.34 -7.57 9.37
N LEU A 195 13.15 -7.51 8.76
CA LEU A 195 12.67 -8.65 7.97
C LEU A 195 13.25 -8.69 6.57
N LEU A 196 13.48 -7.56 5.92
CA LEU A 196 14.19 -7.50 4.64
C LEU A 196 15.60 -8.08 4.75
N ALA A 197 16.26 -7.91 5.90
CA ALA A 197 17.56 -8.52 6.17
C ALA A 197 17.47 -10.05 6.38
N SER A 198 16.37 -10.57 6.93
CA SER A 198 16.22 -12.00 7.24
C SER A 198 15.88 -12.87 6.01
N ILE A 199 15.26 -12.29 4.98
CA ILE A 199 15.02 -12.97 3.70
C ILE A 199 16.35 -13.21 2.95
N TYR A 200 17.34 -12.36 3.16
CA TYR A 200 18.69 -12.49 2.59
C TYR A 200 19.59 -13.57 3.27
N ILE A 201 19.24 -14.03 4.46
CA ILE A 201 20.16 -14.85 5.30
C ILE A 201 19.79 -16.36 5.32
N LYS A 202 18.67 -16.78 4.74
CA LYS A 202 18.23 -18.19 4.75
C LYS A 202 18.42 -18.92 3.41
N ASN A 203 19.55 -18.67 2.72
CA ASN A 203 19.99 -19.49 1.59
C ASN A 203 21.46 -19.89 1.74
#